data_738bd05334a6aafc9d35eef398ad733d
#
_entry.id   738bd05334a6aafc9d35eef398ad733d
#
_cell.length_a   1.000
_cell.length_b   1.000
_cell.length_c   1.000
_cell.angle_alpha   90.00
_cell.angle_beta   90.00
_cell.angle_gamma   90.00
#
_symmetry.space_group_name_H-M   'P 1'
#
loop_
_entity.id
_entity.type
_entity.pdbx_description
1 polymer ?
#
loop_
_entity_poly.entity_id
_entity_poly.type
_entity_poly.pdbx_seq_one_letter_code
_entity_poly.pdbx_strand_id
1 'polypeptide(L)'
;NSEYDSTVLNKWKKTIVNGTDDVWNGMSGYDYIERHLGYRYVLDSSSLKFHPLFDDNGMLTVTIRNVGFSNCYRPLEANLYVVSDLTGDCVAKVPIVTDPRLWNSGDSSTFTVPIDVRSLHNNTYTLYLKCSDTTLNRTILFANTQTPTEYGYEVGNIGVSRGGWTFDLR
;
A
#
# COMPACT_ATOMS: atom_id res chain seq x y z
N ASN A 1 29.81 -3.18 24.85
CA ASN A 1 29.94 -2.09 23.85
C ASN A 1 30.61 -2.70 22.63
N SER A 2 29.84 -3.11 21.63
CA SER A 2 30.38 -3.42 20.31
C SER A 2 30.70 -2.08 19.66
N GLU A 3 31.97 -1.70 19.64
CA GLU A 3 32.44 -0.61 18.80
C GLU A 3 32.16 -1.00 17.35
N TYR A 4 31.28 -0.26 16.69
CA TYR A 4 31.10 -0.40 15.24
C TYR A 4 32.43 -0.16 14.56
N ASP A 5 32.86 -1.06 13.70
CA ASP A 5 34.07 -0.87 12.92
C ASP A 5 33.91 0.34 12.01
N SER A 6 34.48 1.45 12.44
CA SER A 6 34.43 2.74 11.73
C SER A 6 35.00 2.63 10.30
N THR A 7 35.90 1.68 10.06
CA THR A 7 36.51 1.42 8.76
C THR A 7 35.47 0.90 7.77
N VAL A 8 34.63 -0.06 8.21
CA VAL A 8 33.56 -0.64 7.40
C VAL A 8 32.49 0.43 7.09
N LEU A 9 32.05 1.18 8.10
CA LEU A 9 31.07 2.25 7.92
C LEU A 9 31.57 3.33 6.96
N ASN A 10 32.85 3.75 7.08
CA ASN A 10 33.46 4.71 6.18
C ASN A 10 33.58 4.18 4.75
N LYS A 11 33.82 2.88 4.58
CA LYS A 11 33.80 2.24 3.25
C LYS A 11 32.40 2.33 2.64
N TRP A 12 31.36 1.97 3.37
CA TRP A 12 29.96 2.03 2.88
C TRP A 12 29.52 3.46 2.52
N LYS A 13 29.91 4.46 3.33
CA LYS A 13 29.65 5.87 3.02
C LYS A 13 30.29 6.34 1.73
N LYS A 14 31.40 5.76 1.33
CA LYS A 14 32.14 6.08 0.09
C LYS A 14 31.71 5.23 -1.11
N THR A 15 31.06 4.08 -0.88
CA THR A 15 30.58 3.21 -1.95
C THR A 15 29.32 3.81 -2.55
N ILE A 16 29.30 3.95 -3.86
CA ILE A 16 28.14 4.47 -4.58
C ILE A 16 27.31 3.32 -5.13
N VAL A 17 26.01 3.35 -4.88
CA VAL A 17 25.05 2.36 -5.40
C VAL A 17 24.80 2.62 -6.88
N ASN A 18 24.96 1.57 -7.70
CA ASN A 18 24.72 1.60 -9.14
C ASN A 18 23.96 0.33 -9.55
N GLY A 19 23.17 0.43 -10.62
CA GLY A 19 22.45 -0.71 -11.19
C GLY A 19 21.17 -1.08 -10.47
N THR A 20 20.62 -0.16 -9.68
CA THR A 20 19.27 -0.23 -9.09
C THR A 20 18.31 0.66 -9.88
N ASP A 21 17.07 0.73 -9.42
CA ASP A 21 16.11 1.73 -9.91
C ASP A 21 16.70 3.15 -9.78
N ASP A 22 16.38 4.05 -10.71
CA ASP A 22 16.97 5.39 -10.83
C ASP A 22 17.00 6.20 -9.54
N VAL A 23 16.01 6.01 -8.67
CA VAL A 23 15.88 6.72 -7.40
C VAL A 23 17.03 6.42 -6.42
N TRP A 24 17.68 5.26 -6.55
CA TRP A 24 18.74 4.81 -5.65
C TRP A 24 20.14 4.99 -6.24
N ASN A 25 20.23 5.19 -7.53
CA ASN A 25 21.51 5.39 -8.20
C ASN A 25 22.18 6.67 -7.72
N GLY A 26 23.47 6.58 -7.45
CA GLY A 26 24.27 7.69 -6.95
C GLY A 26 24.22 7.90 -5.44
N MET A 27 23.39 7.13 -4.70
CA MET A 27 23.33 7.16 -3.25
C MET A 27 24.52 6.44 -2.62
N SER A 28 24.92 6.83 -1.42
CA SER A 28 25.92 6.07 -0.69
C SER A 28 25.38 4.71 -0.28
N GLY A 29 26.23 3.70 -0.22
CA GLY A 29 25.85 2.36 0.23
C GLY A 29 25.31 2.38 1.67
N TYR A 30 25.80 3.28 2.51
CA TYR A 30 25.30 3.48 3.86
C TYR A 30 23.84 3.97 3.85
N ASP A 31 23.52 5.01 3.13
CA ASP A 31 22.17 5.58 3.06
C ASP A 31 21.20 4.58 2.40
N TYR A 32 21.67 3.83 1.41
CA TYR A 32 20.88 2.76 0.79
C TYR A 32 20.49 1.68 1.80
N ILE A 33 21.47 1.18 2.57
CA ILE A 33 21.21 0.18 3.61
C ILE A 33 20.26 0.75 4.67
N GLU A 34 20.52 1.96 5.18
CA GLU A 34 19.69 2.61 6.20
C GLU A 34 18.24 2.72 5.77
N ARG A 35 17.99 3.11 4.52
CA ARG A 35 16.63 3.27 3.96
C ARG A 35 15.91 1.95 3.69
N HIS A 36 16.63 0.83 3.64
CA HIS A 36 16.06 -0.51 3.41
C HIS A 36 16.04 -1.39 4.66
N LEU A 37 16.53 -0.90 5.81
CA LEU A 37 16.45 -1.65 7.06
C LEU A 37 15.00 -1.90 7.48
N GLY A 38 14.73 -3.17 7.80
CA GLY A 38 13.37 -3.61 8.13
C GLY A 38 12.52 -3.88 6.89
N TYR A 39 11.21 -3.85 7.05
CA TYR A 39 10.26 -3.91 5.92
C TYR A 39 10.03 -2.50 5.37
N ARG A 40 9.81 -2.41 4.07
CA ARG A 40 9.50 -1.18 3.35
C ARG A 40 8.48 -1.48 2.26
N TYR A 41 7.22 -1.24 2.56
CA TYR A 41 6.13 -1.53 1.64
C TYR A 41 5.92 -0.40 0.64
N VAL A 42 5.69 -0.78 -0.61
CA VAL A 42 5.31 0.10 -1.71
C VAL A 42 3.99 -0.40 -2.27
N LEU A 43 2.99 0.47 -2.36
CA LEU A 43 1.78 0.23 -3.12
C LEU A 43 2.16 0.32 -4.61
N ASP A 44 2.24 -0.84 -5.26
CA ASP A 44 2.79 -0.97 -6.61
C ASP A 44 1.71 -0.73 -7.67
N SER A 45 0.55 -1.34 -7.51
CA SER A 45 -0.59 -1.15 -8.40
C SER A 45 -1.91 -1.50 -7.74
N SER A 46 -2.99 -0.94 -8.31
CA SER A 46 -4.35 -1.34 -8.01
C SER A 46 -5.17 -1.45 -9.29
N SER A 47 -6.14 -2.35 -9.31
CA SER A 47 -7.08 -2.48 -10.43
C SER A 47 -8.44 -2.91 -9.90
N LEU A 48 -9.50 -2.39 -10.51
CA LEU A 48 -10.88 -2.71 -10.16
C LEU A 48 -11.56 -3.37 -11.35
N LYS A 49 -12.17 -4.53 -11.14
CA LYS A 49 -12.94 -5.24 -12.16
C LYS A 49 -14.38 -5.41 -11.71
N PHE A 50 -15.31 -5.22 -12.64
CA PHE A 50 -16.72 -5.49 -12.46
C PHE A 50 -17.18 -6.53 -13.47
N HIS A 51 -18.10 -7.39 -13.06
CA HIS A 51 -18.82 -8.31 -13.94
C HIS A 51 -20.25 -7.76 -14.16
N PRO A 52 -20.48 -6.99 -15.24
CA PRO A 52 -21.74 -6.25 -15.43
C PRO A 52 -22.98 -7.12 -15.66
N LEU A 53 -22.82 -8.43 -15.88
CA LEU A 53 -23.92 -9.33 -16.21
C LEU A 53 -24.37 -10.28 -15.10
N PHE A 54 -23.54 -10.48 -14.05
CA PHE A 54 -23.81 -11.53 -13.06
C PHE A 54 -23.51 -11.15 -11.61
N ASP A 55 -22.78 -10.05 -11.39
CA ASP A 55 -22.35 -9.71 -10.05
C ASP A 55 -22.28 -8.19 -9.89
N ASP A 56 -23.12 -7.64 -9.00
CA ASP A 56 -23.08 -6.22 -8.64
C ASP A 56 -21.90 -5.90 -7.69
N ASN A 57 -20.97 -6.84 -7.54
CA ASN A 57 -19.77 -6.68 -6.73
C ASN A 57 -18.58 -6.33 -7.62
N GLY A 58 -17.86 -5.29 -7.21
CA GLY A 58 -16.53 -5.00 -7.73
C GLY A 58 -15.48 -5.87 -7.05
N MET A 59 -14.43 -6.23 -7.79
CA MET A 59 -13.24 -6.89 -7.24
C MET A 59 -12.04 -5.95 -7.38
N LEU A 60 -11.64 -5.31 -6.28
CA LEU A 60 -10.41 -4.56 -6.23
C LEU A 60 -9.24 -5.51 -6.05
N THR A 61 -8.28 -5.45 -6.95
CA THR A 61 -6.99 -6.15 -6.83
C THR A 61 -5.93 -5.13 -6.46
N VAL A 62 -5.15 -5.41 -5.43
CA VAL A 62 -4.05 -4.55 -4.98
C VAL A 62 -2.77 -5.37 -4.94
N THR A 63 -1.69 -4.79 -5.43
CA THR A 63 -0.34 -5.36 -5.35
C THR A 63 0.54 -4.47 -4.49
N ILE A 64 1.16 -5.07 -3.47
CA ILE A 64 2.13 -4.43 -2.58
C ILE A 64 3.46 -5.14 -2.76
N ARG A 65 4.53 -4.38 -2.86
CA ARG A 65 5.91 -4.87 -2.93
C ARG A 65 6.63 -4.52 -1.63
N ASN A 66 7.37 -5.48 -1.08
CA ASN A 66 8.27 -5.21 0.03
C ASN A 66 9.70 -5.01 -0.49
N VAL A 67 10.13 -3.77 -0.58
CA VAL A 67 11.48 -3.40 -1.03
C VAL A 67 12.49 -3.28 0.11
N GLY A 68 12.06 -3.55 1.35
CA GLY A 68 12.95 -3.59 2.52
C GLY A 68 13.72 -4.91 2.62
N PHE A 69 14.71 -4.96 3.50
CA PHE A 69 15.58 -6.14 3.68
C PHE A 69 15.01 -7.23 4.57
N SER A 70 13.86 -7.02 5.18
CA SER A 70 13.22 -8.04 6.02
C SER A 70 11.70 -8.02 5.91
N ASN A 71 11.08 -9.08 6.43
CA ASN A 71 9.64 -9.16 6.59
C ASN A 71 9.17 -8.41 7.85
N CYS A 72 7.90 -8.03 7.88
CA CYS A 72 7.25 -7.66 9.11
C CYS A 72 7.01 -8.92 9.95
N TYR A 73 7.38 -8.88 11.22
CA TYR A 73 7.16 -9.99 12.15
C TYR A 73 5.90 -9.78 13.02
N ARG A 74 5.29 -8.60 12.94
CA ARG A 74 4.10 -8.25 13.71
C ARG A 74 2.83 -8.52 12.92
N PRO A 75 1.74 -8.93 13.58
CA PRO A 75 0.45 -8.96 12.92
C PRO A 75 0.01 -7.52 12.62
N LEU A 76 -0.34 -7.29 11.37
CA LEU A 76 -0.92 -6.02 10.94
C LEU A 76 -2.32 -6.28 10.42
N GLU A 77 -3.22 -5.33 10.60
CA GLU A 77 -4.52 -5.31 9.94
C GLU A 77 -4.45 -4.48 8.67
N ALA A 78 -5.01 -5.00 7.58
CA ALA A 78 -5.23 -4.26 6.36
C ALA A 78 -6.73 -4.08 6.14
N ASN A 79 -7.15 -2.85 5.84
CA ASN A 79 -8.55 -2.51 5.60
C ASN A 79 -8.67 -1.62 4.37
N LEU A 80 -9.73 -1.86 3.60
CA LEU A 80 -10.19 -0.96 2.55
C LEU A 80 -11.28 -0.05 3.13
N TYR A 81 -11.16 1.24 2.90
CA TYR A 81 -12.17 2.25 3.24
C TYR A 81 -12.78 2.79 1.96
N VAL A 82 -14.10 2.86 1.93
CA VAL A 82 -14.88 3.49 0.85
C VAL A 82 -15.38 4.81 1.40
N VAL A 83 -14.93 5.91 0.83
CA VAL A 83 -15.23 7.27 1.33
C VAL A 83 -16.03 8.02 0.28
N SER A 84 -17.14 8.61 0.69
CA SER A 84 -17.99 9.46 -0.16
C SER A 84 -17.30 10.77 -0.49
N ASP A 85 -17.10 11.08 -1.76
CA ASP A 85 -16.50 12.36 -2.19
C ASP A 85 -17.43 13.55 -1.92
N LEU A 86 -18.74 13.30 -1.79
CA LEU A 86 -19.70 14.34 -1.50
C LEU A 86 -19.67 14.81 -0.04
N THR A 87 -19.50 13.86 0.90
CA THR A 87 -19.61 14.16 2.34
C THR A 87 -18.29 14.04 3.08
N GLY A 88 -17.31 13.33 2.51
CA GLY A 88 -16.08 12.97 3.19
C GLY A 88 -16.22 11.81 4.20
N ASP A 89 -17.43 11.23 4.33
CA ASP A 89 -17.69 10.18 5.29
C ASP A 89 -17.26 8.80 4.76
N CYS A 90 -16.74 7.98 5.64
CA CYS A 90 -16.49 6.57 5.35
C CYS A 90 -17.85 5.82 5.36
N VAL A 91 -18.27 5.32 4.21
CA VAL A 91 -19.53 4.59 4.03
C VAL A 91 -19.36 3.08 4.18
N ALA A 92 -18.15 2.55 3.98
CA ALA A 92 -17.84 1.15 4.20
C ALA A 92 -16.38 0.96 4.62
N LYS A 93 -16.17 -0.01 5.51
CA LYS A 93 -14.84 -0.52 5.89
C LYS A 93 -14.84 -2.02 5.65
N VAL A 94 -13.97 -2.47 4.75
CA VAL A 94 -13.85 -3.88 4.35
C VAL A 94 -12.52 -4.42 4.84
N PRO A 95 -12.51 -5.39 5.76
CA PRO A 95 -11.28 -6.03 6.18
C PRO A 95 -10.68 -6.84 5.02
N ILE A 96 -9.38 -6.74 4.84
CA ILE A 96 -8.65 -7.45 3.80
C ILE A 96 -8.09 -8.74 4.39
N VAL A 97 -8.46 -9.87 3.80
CA VAL A 97 -7.94 -11.18 4.22
C VAL A 97 -6.53 -11.35 3.64
N THR A 98 -5.55 -10.84 4.36
CA THR A 98 -4.13 -11.00 4.04
C THR A 98 -3.30 -10.99 5.32
N ASP A 99 -2.12 -11.57 5.28
CA ASP A 99 -1.17 -11.51 6.40
C ASP A 99 0.09 -10.75 5.96
N PRO A 100 0.26 -9.49 6.37
CA PRO A 100 1.43 -8.70 6.01
C PRO A 100 2.78 -9.28 6.45
N ARG A 101 2.78 -10.26 7.37
CA ARG A 101 4.00 -10.99 7.73
C ARG A 101 4.51 -11.88 6.61
N LEU A 102 3.63 -12.25 5.66
CA LEU A 102 3.92 -13.03 4.47
C LEU A 102 4.29 -12.17 3.26
N TRP A 103 4.32 -10.85 3.40
CA TRP A 103 4.80 -9.95 2.36
C TRP A 103 6.33 -9.92 2.41
N ASN A 104 6.92 -10.92 1.75
CA ASN A 104 8.35 -11.21 1.85
C ASN A 104 9.22 -10.11 1.26
N SER A 105 10.40 -9.95 1.85
CA SER A 105 11.45 -9.07 1.34
C SER A 105 11.80 -9.43 -0.11
N GLY A 106 11.79 -8.43 -0.99
CA GLY A 106 12.06 -8.57 -2.43
C GLY A 106 10.89 -9.05 -3.27
N ASP A 107 9.75 -9.46 -2.66
CA ASP A 107 8.59 -10.01 -3.36
C ASP A 107 7.45 -9.02 -3.48
N SER A 108 6.55 -9.31 -4.42
CA SER A 108 5.24 -8.67 -4.54
C SER A 108 4.15 -9.60 -4.02
N SER A 109 3.23 -9.05 -3.25
CA SER A 109 2.04 -9.73 -2.74
C SER A 109 0.79 -9.10 -3.33
N THR A 110 -0.07 -9.92 -3.92
CA THR A 110 -1.32 -9.47 -4.53
C THR A 110 -2.50 -10.07 -3.78
N PHE A 111 -3.49 -9.26 -3.49
CA PHE A 111 -4.73 -9.68 -2.85
C PHE A 111 -5.94 -9.00 -3.50
N THR A 112 -7.11 -9.61 -3.32
CA THR A 112 -8.36 -9.11 -3.87
C THR A 112 -9.34 -8.78 -2.76
N VAL A 113 -10.12 -7.72 -2.94
CA VAL A 113 -11.13 -7.25 -1.98
C VAL A 113 -12.45 -7.08 -2.71
N PRO A 114 -13.51 -7.79 -2.30
CA PRO A 114 -14.84 -7.55 -2.85
C PRO A 114 -15.41 -6.21 -2.35
N ILE A 115 -16.05 -5.48 -3.25
CA ILE A 115 -16.73 -4.22 -2.94
C ILE A 115 -18.20 -4.38 -3.32
N ASP A 116 -19.10 -4.34 -2.34
CA ASP A 116 -20.55 -4.33 -2.58
C ASP A 116 -20.97 -2.94 -3.04
N VAL A 117 -21.12 -2.77 -4.35
CA VAL A 117 -21.52 -1.48 -4.95
C VAL A 117 -23.02 -1.25 -4.90
N ARG A 118 -23.85 -2.29 -4.63
CA ARG A 118 -25.31 -2.16 -4.50
C ARG A 118 -25.71 -1.33 -3.28
N SER A 119 -24.90 -1.39 -2.24
CA SER A 119 -25.11 -0.61 -1.02
C SER A 119 -24.76 0.88 -1.19
N LEU A 120 -24.09 1.26 -2.31
CA LEU A 120 -23.67 2.63 -2.55
C LEU A 120 -24.75 3.43 -3.28
N HIS A 121 -24.96 4.68 -2.86
CA HIS A 121 -25.85 5.63 -3.54
C HIS A 121 -25.18 6.26 -4.75
N ASN A 122 -25.96 6.95 -5.60
CA ASN A 122 -25.43 7.69 -6.75
C ASN A 122 -24.46 8.77 -6.28
N ASN A 123 -23.16 8.55 -6.45
CA ASN A 123 -22.09 9.45 -6.03
C ASN A 123 -20.76 8.93 -6.55
N THR A 124 -19.69 9.70 -6.36
CA THR A 124 -18.32 9.25 -6.50
C THR A 124 -17.74 8.89 -5.13
N TYR A 125 -16.96 7.83 -5.10
CA TYR A 125 -16.31 7.34 -3.88
C TYR A 125 -14.83 7.11 -4.14
N THR A 126 -14.02 7.55 -3.20
CA THR A 126 -12.59 7.24 -3.21
C THR A 126 -12.30 6.03 -2.32
N LEU A 127 -11.48 5.13 -2.83
CA LEU A 127 -11.05 3.91 -2.15
C LEU A 127 -9.69 4.13 -1.51
N TYR A 128 -9.57 3.81 -0.22
CA TYR A 128 -8.32 3.95 0.52
C TYR A 128 -7.89 2.63 1.15
N LEU A 129 -6.61 2.32 1.03
CA LEU A 129 -5.97 1.19 1.70
C LEU A 129 -5.21 1.67 2.94
N LYS A 130 -5.50 1.08 4.07
CA LYS A 130 -4.78 1.35 5.33
C LYS A 130 -4.30 0.07 5.97
N CYS A 131 -3.01 0.02 6.30
CA CYS A 131 -2.43 -1.00 7.16
C CYS A 131 -2.15 -0.40 8.54
N SER A 132 -2.44 -1.16 9.58
CA SER A 132 -2.29 -0.69 10.96
C SER A 132 -1.68 -1.77 11.85
N ASP A 133 -0.74 -1.37 12.70
CA ASP A 133 -0.28 -2.16 13.84
C ASP A 133 -1.22 -1.86 15.01
N THR A 134 -2.12 -2.80 15.30
CA THR A 134 -3.12 -2.64 16.37
C THR A 134 -2.49 -2.70 17.76
N THR A 135 -1.34 -3.38 17.91
CA THR A 135 -0.61 -3.46 19.16
C THR A 135 -0.01 -2.12 19.57
N LEU A 136 0.53 -1.39 18.60
CA LEU A 136 1.15 -0.08 18.82
C LEU A 136 0.21 1.09 18.49
N ASN A 137 -1.03 0.81 18.06
CA ASN A 137 -2.02 1.79 17.64
C ASN A 137 -1.46 2.82 16.65
N ARG A 138 -0.79 2.33 15.59
CA ARG A 138 -0.17 3.18 14.58
C ARG A 138 -0.48 2.71 13.16
N THR A 139 -0.60 3.67 12.26
CA THR A 139 -0.69 3.41 10.82
C THR A 139 0.70 3.05 10.28
N ILE A 140 0.76 2.03 9.42
CA ILE A 140 1.97 1.69 8.67
C ILE A 140 2.04 2.56 7.43
N LEU A 141 3.12 3.31 7.30
CA LEU A 141 3.35 4.17 6.14
C LEU A 141 3.99 3.36 5.01
N PHE A 142 3.45 3.53 3.81
CA PHE A 142 4.06 3.00 2.59
C PHE A 142 5.10 3.99 2.05
N ALA A 143 6.08 3.46 1.32
CA ALA A 143 7.15 4.25 0.74
C ALA A 143 6.78 4.89 -0.61
N ASN A 144 5.51 5.26 -0.76
CA ASN A 144 5.00 5.99 -1.90
C ASN A 144 5.16 7.49 -1.68
N THR A 145 5.16 8.27 -2.75
CA THR A 145 5.20 9.74 -2.70
C THR A 145 3.87 10.35 -2.28
N GLN A 146 2.77 9.59 -2.41
CA GLN A 146 1.45 9.99 -1.98
C GLN A 146 1.39 10.17 -0.45
N THR A 147 0.83 11.27 0.00
CA THR A 147 0.56 11.51 1.43
C THR A 147 -0.71 10.77 1.83
N PRO A 148 -0.67 9.91 2.85
CA PRO A 148 -1.86 9.21 3.31
C PRO A 148 -2.83 10.17 4.01
N THR A 149 -4.12 9.89 3.88
CA THR A 149 -5.19 10.50 4.67
C THR A 149 -5.39 9.72 5.98
N GLU A 150 -6.38 10.11 6.78
CA GLU A 150 -6.81 9.31 7.93
C GLU A 150 -7.28 7.89 7.54
N TYR A 151 -7.79 7.72 6.32
CA TYR A 151 -8.21 6.45 5.74
C TYR A 151 -7.09 5.65 5.07
N GLY A 152 -5.89 6.22 4.93
CA GLY A 152 -4.72 5.60 4.31
C GLY A 152 -4.40 6.14 2.92
N TYR A 153 -3.95 5.26 2.04
CA TYR A 153 -3.51 5.59 0.67
C TYR A 153 -4.62 5.34 -0.32
N GLU A 154 -4.84 6.30 -1.22
CA GLU A 154 -5.80 6.16 -2.31
C GLU A 154 -5.36 5.04 -3.26
N VAL A 155 -6.30 4.14 -3.57
CA VAL A 155 -6.09 2.99 -4.47
C VAL A 155 -7.05 2.99 -5.66
N GLY A 156 -7.95 3.95 -5.76
CA GLY A 156 -8.85 4.12 -6.89
C GLY A 156 -10.13 4.86 -6.52
N ASN A 157 -10.96 5.09 -7.55
CA ASN A 157 -12.24 5.78 -7.43
C ASN A 157 -13.35 4.94 -8.08
N ILE A 158 -14.57 5.06 -7.57
CA ILE A 158 -15.78 4.44 -8.11
C ILE A 158 -16.84 5.53 -8.33
N GLY A 159 -17.33 5.66 -9.57
CA GLY A 159 -18.53 6.43 -9.86
C GLY A 159 -19.75 5.52 -9.90
N VAL A 160 -20.79 5.85 -9.11
CA VAL A 160 -22.07 5.13 -9.07
C VAL A 160 -23.15 6.03 -9.66
N SER A 161 -23.80 5.58 -10.77
CA SER A 161 -24.90 6.32 -11.39
C SER A 161 -26.09 5.41 -11.72
N ARG A 162 -27.31 5.96 -11.73
CA ARG A 162 -28.50 5.20 -12.19
C ARG A 162 -28.39 4.91 -13.69
N GLY A 163 -27.92 3.72 -14.04
CA GLY A 163 -27.83 3.25 -15.43
C GLY A 163 -26.43 2.91 -15.92
N GLY A 164 -25.41 2.94 -15.08
CA GLY A 164 -24.05 2.52 -15.47
C GLY A 164 -22.98 2.85 -14.47
N TRP A 165 -21.85 2.20 -14.63
CA TRP A 165 -20.65 2.35 -13.80
C TRP A 165 -19.55 3.02 -14.61
N THR A 166 -18.86 4.00 -14.03
CA THR A 166 -17.64 4.57 -14.61
C THR A 166 -16.49 4.41 -13.64
N PHE A 167 -15.28 4.14 -14.17
CA PHE A 167 -14.06 3.98 -13.37
C PHE A 167 -12.99 4.94 -13.83
N ASP A 168 -12.22 5.39 -12.87
CA ASP A 168 -10.92 5.97 -13.11
C ASP A 168 -9.89 5.24 -12.24
N LEU A 169 -8.86 4.69 -12.89
CA LEU A 169 -7.73 4.00 -12.25
C LEU A 169 -6.54 4.96 -12.29
N ARG A 170 -5.90 5.15 -11.17
CA ARG A 170 -4.65 5.90 -11.07
C ARG A 170 -3.47 5.01 -10.77
#